data_c99af38d46aa37a0fb5b7c21f1b6057f
#
_entry.id   c99af38d46aa37a0fb5b7c21f1b6057f
#
_cell.length_a   1.000
_cell.length_b   1.000
_cell.length_c   1.000
_cell.angle_alpha   90.00
_cell.angle_beta   90.00
_cell.angle_gamma   90.00
#
_symmetry.space_group_name_H-M   'P 1'
#
loop_
_entity.id
_entity.type
_entity.pdbx_description
1 polymer ?
#
loop_
_entity_poly.entity_id
_entity_poly.type
_entity_poly.pdbx_seq_one_letter_code
_entity_poly.pdbx_strand_id
1 'polypeptide(L)'
;RLRIGADSFARERAGADRRSRDPRAQGSAERLAAKSKYYEEARKLGRIASECAPVEDGRRQFVVCSGGGPSIMEAANRGATEVGAETIGLNIVLPHEQAPNPYVTPRLSFQFHYFALRKMHFLLRARALAAFPGGLGTLDEFLETLVLIQTGKMKPIPILLFGKQFWDRIINFDAMAEEGVINPEDTELFHWVETAE
;
A
#
# COMPACT_ATOMS: atom_id res chain seq x y z
N ARG A 1 46.37 -4.55 29.73
CA ARG A 1 45.03 -5.04 30.13
C ARG A 1 43.99 -4.03 29.70
N LEU A 2 43.31 -4.32 28.60
CA LEU A 2 42.16 -3.54 28.11
C LEU A 2 40.95 -3.71 29.05
N ARG A 3 40.47 -2.62 29.62
CA ARG A 3 39.12 -2.52 30.21
C ARG A 3 38.21 -1.90 29.17
N ILE A 4 37.62 -2.72 28.31
CA ILE A 4 36.53 -2.34 27.43
C ILE A 4 35.40 -3.32 27.74
N GLY A 5 34.30 -2.89 28.24
CA GLY A 5 33.12 -3.76 28.32
C GLY A 5 31.95 -3.34 29.19
N ALA A 6 32.10 -2.51 30.22
CA ALA A 6 30.99 -2.18 31.09
C ALA A 6 30.25 -0.86 30.70
N ASP A 7 30.99 0.12 30.19
CA ASP A 7 30.44 1.44 29.88
C ASP A 7 29.66 1.50 28.54
N SER A 8 29.98 0.62 27.58
CA SER A 8 29.26 0.58 26.30
C SER A 8 27.86 -0.01 26.46
N PHE A 9 27.73 -1.11 27.22
CA PHE A 9 26.42 -1.73 27.50
C PHE A 9 25.50 -0.85 28.36
N ALA A 10 26.05 -0.05 29.29
CA ALA A 10 25.26 0.89 30.06
C ALA A 10 24.75 2.05 29.21
N ARG A 11 25.55 2.54 28.25
CA ARG A 11 25.13 3.59 27.31
C ARG A 11 24.10 3.11 26.30
N GLU A 12 24.20 1.88 25.79
CA GLU A 12 23.19 1.29 24.92
C GLU A 12 21.84 1.08 25.63
N ARG A 13 21.85 0.57 26.86
CA ARG A 13 20.63 0.43 27.67
C ARG A 13 20.00 1.79 28.01
N ALA A 14 20.78 2.79 28.35
CA ALA A 14 20.29 4.14 28.61
C ALA A 14 19.76 4.83 27.34
N GLY A 15 20.32 4.55 26.18
CA GLY A 15 19.84 5.01 24.88
C GLY A 15 18.54 4.33 24.46
N ALA A 16 18.38 3.02 24.72
CA ALA A 16 17.15 2.28 24.47
C ALA A 16 16.02 2.73 25.41
N ASP A 17 16.30 2.96 26.69
CA ASP A 17 15.33 3.43 27.67
C ASP A 17 14.87 4.89 27.40
N ARG A 18 15.74 5.75 26.88
CA ARG A 18 15.36 7.11 26.43
C ARG A 18 14.47 7.10 25.20
N ARG A 19 14.67 6.17 24.24
CA ARG A 19 13.81 6.03 23.05
C ARG A 19 12.43 5.53 23.42
N SER A 20 12.29 4.65 24.42
CA SER A 20 10.99 4.14 24.87
C SER A 20 10.16 5.19 25.63
N ARG A 21 10.78 6.26 26.12
CA ARG A 21 10.13 7.37 26.85
C ARG A 21 9.89 8.63 26.01
N ASP A 22 10.27 8.62 24.72
CA ASP A 22 9.95 9.73 23.83
C ASP A 22 8.44 9.70 23.49
N PRO A 23 7.66 10.72 23.88
CA PRO A 23 6.23 10.79 23.61
C PRO A 23 5.91 10.73 22.11
N ARG A 24 6.84 11.17 21.25
CA ARG A 24 6.70 11.08 19.78
C ARG A 24 6.85 9.65 19.28
N ALA A 25 7.78 8.88 19.86
CA ALA A 25 7.99 7.48 19.54
C ALA A 25 6.82 6.60 19.99
N GLN A 26 6.30 6.83 21.22
CA GLN A 26 5.11 6.15 21.75
C GLN A 26 3.86 6.46 20.91
N GLY A 27 3.58 7.72 20.62
CA GLY A 27 2.46 8.09 19.76
C GLY A 27 2.60 7.60 18.30
N SER A 28 3.82 7.34 17.84
CA SER A 28 4.05 6.69 16.53
C SER A 28 3.75 5.19 16.58
N ALA A 29 4.16 4.49 17.63
CA ALA A 29 3.88 3.08 17.83
C ALA A 29 2.38 2.80 18.00
N GLU A 30 1.68 3.62 18.78
CA GLU A 30 0.21 3.54 18.94
C GLU A 30 -0.52 3.78 17.63
N ARG A 31 -0.10 4.77 16.83
CA ARG A 31 -0.65 4.99 15.47
C ARG A 31 -0.35 3.85 14.52
N LEU A 32 0.80 3.20 14.65
CA LEU A 32 1.14 2.02 13.86
C LEU A 32 0.27 0.82 14.24
N ALA A 33 0.07 0.61 15.55
CA ALA A 33 -0.82 -0.43 16.07
C ALA A 33 -2.28 -0.18 15.64
N ALA A 34 -2.77 1.06 15.71
CA ALA A 34 -4.10 1.41 15.23
C ALA A 34 -4.30 1.17 13.72
N LYS A 35 -3.22 1.12 12.94
CA LYS A 35 -3.25 0.77 11.51
C LYS A 35 -3.19 -0.74 11.25
N SER A 36 -2.97 -1.56 12.26
CA SER A 36 -2.91 -3.03 12.10
C SER A 36 -4.23 -3.61 11.58
N LYS A 37 -5.38 -2.95 11.85
CA LYS A 37 -6.68 -3.31 11.27
C LYS A 37 -6.63 -3.33 9.74
N TYR A 38 -5.89 -2.42 9.12
CA TYR A 38 -5.79 -2.35 7.66
C TYR A 38 -4.95 -3.47 7.04
N TYR A 39 -4.06 -4.10 7.81
CA TYR A 39 -3.38 -5.32 7.37
C TYR A 39 -4.39 -6.45 7.15
N GLU A 40 -5.30 -6.68 8.11
CA GLU A 40 -6.32 -7.71 7.98
C GLU A 40 -7.35 -7.38 6.90
N GLU A 41 -7.73 -6.11 6.72
CA GLU A 41 -8.62 -5.71 5.63
C GLU A 41 -7.96 -5.88 4.26
N ALA A 42 -6.68 -5.56 4.10
CA ALA A 42 -5.94 -5.80 2.86
C ALA A 42 -5.81 -7.30 2.56
N ARG A 43 -5.60 -8.14 3.58
CA ARG A 43 -5.55 -9.59 3.45
C ARG A 43 -6.90 -10.15 3.03
N LYS A 44 -8.00 -9.71 3.67
CA LYS A 44 -9.37 -10.10 3.29
C LYS A 44 -9.67 -9.68 1.84
N LEU A 45 -9.37 -8.44 1.47
CA LEU A 45 -9.58 -7.94 0.11
C LEU A 45 -8.82 -8.79 -0.92
N GLY A 46 -7.55 -9.10 -0.66
CA GLY A 46 -6.75 -9.97 -1.54
C GLY A 46 -7.37 -11.35 -1.72
N ARG A 47 -7.90 -11.93 -0.64
CA ARG A 47 -8.63 -13.20 -0.67
C ARG A 47 -9.92 -13.09 -1.49
N ILE A 48 -10.81 -12.13 -1.15
CA ILE A 48 -12.11 -11.96 -1.80
C ILE A 48 -11.92 -11.68 -3.30
N ALA A 49 -11.03 -10.76 -3.67
CA ALA A 49 -10.74 -10.45 -5.07
C ALA A 49 -10.26 -11.68 -5.86
N SER A 50 -9.51 -12.56 -5.21
CA SER A 50 -9.01 -13.79 -5.83
C SER A 50 -10.06 -14.90 -5.91
N GLU A 51 -10.94 -15.02 -4.91
CA GLU A 51 -12.06 -15.98 -4.91
C GLU A 51 -13.11 -15.61 -5.95
N CYS A 52 -13.43 -14.31 -6.07
CA CYS A 52 -14.43 -13.80 -7.02
C CYS A 52 -13.90 -13.66 -8.45
N ALA A 53 -12.59 -13.82 -8.68
CA ALA A 53 -12.02 -13.70 -10.01
C ALA A 53 -12.55 -14.79 -10.95
N PRO A 54 -13.13 -14.44 -12.12
CA PRO A 54 -13.52 -15.42 -13.11
C PRO A 54 -12.34 -16.30 -13.52
N VAL A 55 -12.59 -17.57 -13.76
CA VAL A 55 -11.56 -18.52 -14.23
C VAL A 55 -11.87 -18.91 -15.67
N GLU A 56 -10.93 -18.63 -16.56
CA GLU A 56 -10.98 -19.01 -17.98
C GLU A 56 -9.71 -19.79 -18.32
N ASP A 57 -9.84 -20.92 -18.97
CA ASP A 57 -8.74 -21.81 -19.32
C ASP A 57 -7.81 -22.16 -18.13
N GLY A 58 -8.42 -22.35 -16.95
CA GLY A 58 -7.68 -22.65 -15.71
C GLY A 58 -6.91 -21.47 -15.11
N ARG A 59 -7.11 -20.24 -15.59
CA ARG A 59 -6.44 -19.03 -15.12
C ARG A 59 -7.43 -18.01 -14.58
N ARG A 60 -7.15 -17.44 -13.42
CA ARG A 60 -7.92 -16.31 -12.89
C ARG A 60 -7.71 -15.07 -13.75
N GLN A 61 -8.82 -14.39 -14.09
CA GLN A 61 -8.79 -13.16 -14.90
C GLN A 61 -8.32 -11.93 -14.13
N PHE A 62 -8.46 -11.94 -12.81
CA PHE A 62 -7.93 -10.89 -11.94
C PHE A 62 -6.88 -11.48 -11.01
N VAL A 63 -5.78 -10.76 -10.88
CA VAL A 63 -4.63 -11.14 -10.06
C VAL A 63 -4.27 -9.96 -9.16
N VAL A 64 -4.10 -10.22 -7.87
CA VAL A 64 -3.65 -9.21 -6.92
C VAL A 64 -2.24 -8.77 -7.29
N CYS A 65 -2.09 -7.46 -7.53
CA CYS A 65 -0.82 -6.82 -7.85
C CYS A 65 -0.46 -5.80 -6.77
N SER A 66 0.74 -5.87 -6.24
CA SER A 66 1.26 -4.93 -5.25
C SER A 66 2.69 -4.50 -5.57
N GLY A 67 3.23 -3.55 -4.77
CA GLY A 67 4.63 -3.18 -4.85
C GLY A 67 5.61 -4.26 -4.37
N GLY A 68 5.12 -5.41 -3.90
CA GLY A 68 5.93 -6.54 -3.47
C GLY A 68 6.65 -6.35 -2.12
N GLY A 69 6.48 -5.20 -1.47
CA GLY A 69 7.09 -4.90 -0.18
C GLY A 69 6.33 -5.49 1.03
N PRO A 70 6.74 -5.15 2.26
CA PRO A 70 6.12 -5.62 3.49
C PRO A 70 4.80 -4.91 3.82
N SER A 71 4.19 -5.26 4.96
CA SER A 71 2.99 -4.64 5.54
C SER A 71 1.76 -4.83 4.65
N ILE A 72 1.06 -3.77 4.25
CA ILE A 72 -0.19 -3.81 3.46
C ILE A 72 -0.01 -4.57 2.13
N MET A 73 1.11 -4.37 1.45
CA MET A 73 1.43 -5.07 0.20
C MET A 73 1.54 -6.58 0.41
N GLU A 74 2.24 -6.96 1.48
CA GLU A 74 2.36 -8.36 1.91
C GLU A 74 1.00 -8.95 2.29
N ALA A 75 0.17 -8.21 3.03
CA ALA A 75 -1.15 -8.64 3.44
C ALA A 75 -2.04 -8.99 2.23
N ALA A 76 -2.07 -8.12 1.22
CA ALA A 76 -2.84 -8.35 0.00
C ALA A 76 -2.35 -9.60 -0.76
N ASN A 77 -1.04 -9.74 -0.96
CA ASN A 77 -0.47 -10.93 -1.59
C ASN A 77 -0.76 -12.21 -0.78
N ARG A 78 -0.63 -12.15 0.55
CA ARG A 78 -0.93 -13.26 1.45
C ARG A 78 -2.38 -13.72 1.31
N GLY A 79 -3.33 -12.79 1.35
CA GLY A 79 -4.76 -13.13 1.22
C GLY A 79 -5.08 -13.88 -0.07
N ALA A 80 -4.48 -13.47 -1.19
CA ALA A 80 -4.63 -14.17 -2.46
C ALA A 80 -3.98 -15.56 -2.44
N THR A 81 -2.78 -15.68 -1.86
CA THR A 81 -2.05 -16.96 -1.76
C THR A 81 -2.79 -17.97 -0.90
N GLU A 82 -3.49 -17.55 0.16
CA GLU A 82 -4.27 -18.41 1.05
C GLU A 82 -5.41 -19.14 0.33
N VAL A 83 -5.87 -18.63 -0.80
CA VAL A 83 -6.89 -19.28 -1.67
C VAL A 83 -6.30 -19.87 -2.94
N GLY A 84 -5.00 -20.12 -2.94
CA GLY A 84 -4.28 -20.73 -4.05
C GLY A 84 -4.21 -19.85 -5.30
N ALA A 85 -4.34 -18.51 -5.17
CA ALA A 85 -4.17 -17.59 -6.27
C ALA A 85 -2.72 -17.15 -6.41
N GLU A 86 -2.32 -16.86 -7.65
CA GLU A 86 -1.04 -16.22 -7.93
C GLU A 86 -1.12 -14.72 -7.62
N THR A 87 0.04 -14.12 -7.35
CA THR A 87 0.17 -12.69 -7.03
C THR A 87 1.33 -12.06 -7.77
N ILE A 88 1.20 -10.78 -8.09
CA ILE A 88 2.22 -10.00 -8.79
C ILE A 88 2.88 -9.05 -7.79
N GLY A 89 4.22 -8.99 -7.84
CA GLY A 89 5.01 -7.99 -7.13
C GLY A 89 5.78 -7.12 -8.12
N LEU A 90 5.50 -5.80 -8.12
CA LEU A 90 6.23 -4.82 -8.90
C LEU A 90 7.19 -4.05 -8.01
N ASN A 91 8.37 -4.62 -7.77
CA ASN A 91 9.36 -4.08 -6.87
C ASN A 91 10.14 -2.94 -7.52
N ILE A 92 10.62 -2.00 -6.72
CA ILE A 92 11.56 -0.96 -7.13
C ILE A 92 12.89 -1.19 -6.43
N VAL A 93 13.99 -1.10 -7.17
CA VAL A 93 15.33 -1.17 -6.58
C VAL A 93 15.59 0.11 -5.81
N LEU A 94 15.84 -0.01 -4.51
CA LEU A 94 16.17 1.08 -3.60
C LEU A 94 17.57 0.85 -3.00
N PRO A 95 18.27 1.92 -2.56
CA PRO A 95 19.62 1.80 -1.95
C PRO A 95 19.68 0.86 -0.73
N HIS A 96 18.56 0.68 -0.03
CA HIS A 96 18.38 -0.24 1.08
C HIS A 96 17.37 -1.32 0.67
N GLU A 97 17.78 -2.18 -0.22
CA GLU A 97 16.95 -3.17 -0.91
C GLU A 97 16.27 -4.12 0.07
N GLN A 98 14.93 -4.16 0.00
CA GLN A 98 14.14 -5.20 0.64
C GLN A 98 13.87 -6.29 -0.39
N ALA A 99 14.03 -7.55 0.00
CA ALA A 99 13.57 -8.66 -0.81
C ALA A 99 12.03 -8.57 -0.99
N PRO A 100 11.48 -9.08 -2.10
CA PRO A 100 10.04 -9.23 -2.24
C PRO A 100 9.45 -10.00 -1.07
N ASN A 101 8.21 -9.65 -0.66
CA ASN A 101 7.54 -10.42 0.38
C ASN A 101 7.32 -11.88 -0.07
N PRO A 102 7.25 -12.84 0.88
CA PRO A 102 7.25 -14.28 0.57
C PRO A 102 5.99 -14.78 -0.15
N TYR A 103 4.95 -13.95 -0.26
CA TYR A 103 3.68 -14.30 -0.89
C TYR A 103 3.59 -13.88 -2.36
N VAL A 104 4.59 -13.17 -2.88
CA VAL A 104 4.69 -12.88 -4.32
C VAL A 104 5.05 -14.16 -5.07
N THR A 105 4.28 -14.49 -6.10
CA THR A 105 4.59 -15.65 -6.96
C THR A 105 5.95 -15.45 -7.64
N PRO A 106 6.93 -16.33 -7.47
CA PRO A 106 8.31 -16.08 -7.92
C PRO A 106 8.45 -15.65 -9.38
N ARG A 107 7.70 -16.29 -10.29
CA ARG A 107 7.72 -15.96 -11.73
C ARG A 107 6.98 -14.64 -12.07
N LEU A 108 6.25 -14.07 -11.12
CA LEU A 108 5.50 -12.81 -11.23
C LEU A 108 6.10 -11.71 -10.35
N SER A 109 7.33 -11.90 -9.89
CA SER A 109 8.12 -10.90 -9.18
C SER A 109 8.98 -10.14 -10.16
N PHE A 110 8.69 -8.85 -10.33
CA PHE A 110 9.40 -7.98 -11.27
C PHE A 110 10.17 -6.92 -10.48
N GLN A 111 11.37 -6.57 -10.98
CA GLN A 111 12.20 -5.51 -10.42
C GLN A 111 12.35 -4.37 -11.42
N PHE A 112 12.08 -3.15 -10.97
CA PHE A 112 12.21 -1.92 -11.76
C PHE A 112 13.31 -1.03 -11.19
N HIS A 113 14.07 -0.41 -12.08
CA HIS A 113 15.06 0.61 -11.73
C HIS A 113 14.46 2.02 -11.82
N TYR A 114 13.42 2.19 -12.63
CA TYR A 114 12.79 3.49 -12.89
C TYR A 114 11.33 3.50 -12.44
N PHE A 115 10.98 4.49 -11.63
CA PHE A 115 9.61 4.67 -11.14
C PHE A 115 8.60 4.80 -12.29
N ALA A 116 8.91 5.57 -13.34
CA ALA A 116 8.00 5.78 -14.46
C ALA A 116 7.55 4.49 -15.14
N LEU A 117 8.48 3.55 -15.37
CA LEU A 117 8.14 2.25 -15.95
C LEU A 117 7.28 1.40 -15.00
N ARG A 118 7.63 1.42 -13.71
CA ARG A 118 6.87 0.68 -12.69
C ARG A 118 5.44 1.17 -12.59
N LYS A 119 5.22 2.48 -12.51
CA LYS A 119 3.89 3.12 -12.48
C LYS A 119 3.05 2.72 -13.69
N MET A 120 3.64 2.82 -14.88
CA MET A 120 2.97 2.41 -16.10
C MET A 120 2.50 0.95 -16.04
N HIS A 121 3.30 0.04 -15.48
CA HIS A 121 2.91 -1.37 -15.35
C HIS A 121 1.81 -1.59 -14.31
N PHE A 122 1.73 -0.79 -13.24
CA PHE A 122 0.61 -0.83 -12.32
C PHE A 122 -0.71 -0.48 -13.02
N LEU A 123 -0.71 0.60 -13.81
CA LEU A 123 -1.95 1.19 -14.32
C LEU A 123 -2.41 0.59 -15.64
N LEU A 124 -1.47 0.17 -16.51
CA LEU A 124 -1.79 -0.30 -17.87
C LEU A 124 -2.82 -1.43 -17.92
N ARG A 125 -2.84 -2.28 -16.89
CA ARG A 125 -3.73 -3.45 -16.80
C ARG A 125 -4.60 -3.44 -15.54
N ALA A 126 -4.60 -2.37 -14.78
CA ALA A 126 -5.43 -2.27 -13.59
C ALA A 126 -6.92 -2.39 -13.94
N ARG A 127 -7.65 -3.13 -13.13
CA ARG A 127 -9.11 -3.28 -13.19
C ARG A 127 -9.79 -2.65 -12.00
N ALA A 128 -9.05 -2.44 -10.93
CA ALA A 128 -9.44 -1.68 -9.75
C ALA A 128 -8.18 -1.21 -9.04
N LEU A 129 -8.29 -0.17 -8.24
CA LEU A 129 -7.25 0.30 -7.33
C LEU A 129 -7.80 0.29 -5.90
N ALA A 130 -7.05 -0.29 -4.97
CA ALA A 130 -7.32 -0.19 -3.54
C ALA A 130 -6.15 0.52 -2.86
N ALA A 131 -6.41 1.69 -2.28
CA ALA A 131 -5.43 2.46 -1.54
C ALA A 131 -5.74 2.43 -0.04
N PHE A 132 -4.77 1.96 0.72
CA PHE A 132 -4.80 1.92 2.18
C PHE A 132 -4.01 3.09 2.77
N PRO A 133 -4.21 3.44 4.06
CA PRO A 133 -3.40 4.45 4.72
C PRO A 133 -1.91 4.22 4.51
N GLY A 134 -1.26 5.13 3.78
CA GLY A 134 0.11 4.99 3.31
C GLY A 134 0.85 6.32 3.20
N GLY A 135 2.06 6.27 2.70
CA GLY A 135 2.93 7.43 2.49
C GLY A 135 2.90 7.96 1.06
N LEU A 136 3.97 8.68 0.70
CA LEU A 136 4.10 9.35 -0.60
C LEU A 136 3.96 8.40 -1.80
N GLY A 137 4.46 7.17 -1.69
CA GLY A 137 4.31 6.19 -2.77
C GLY A 137 2.86 5.76 -3.02
N THR A 138 2.04 5.68 -1.95
CA THR A 138 0.60 5.39 -2.09
C THR A 138 -0.14 6.58 -2.69
N LEU A 139 0.19 7.80 -2.24
CA LEU A 139 -0.36 9.04 -2.81
C LEU A 139 -0.01 9.17 -4.29
N ASP A 140 1.21 8.86 -4.65
CA ASP A 140 1.73 8.92 -6.01
C ASP A 140 0.90 8.05 -6.98
N GLU A 141 0.68 6.78 -6.66
CA GLU A 141 -0.11 5.87 -7.49
C GLU A 141 -1.61 6.26 -7.50
N PHE A 142 -2.14 6.70 -6.37
CA PHE A 142 -3.53 7.10 -6.24
C PHE A 142 -3.83 8.38 -7.05
N LEU A 143 -3.06 9.43 -6.86
CA LEU A 143 -3.27 10.70 -7.55
C LEU A 143 -2.99 10.59 -9.06
N GLU A 144 -1.99 9.81 -9.48
CA GLU A 144 -1.77 9.52 -10.89
C GLU A 144 -2.98 8.83 -11.52
N THR A 145 -3.57 7.84 -10.83
CA THR A 145 -4.78 7.15 -11.33
C THR A 145 -5.94 8.13 -11.50
N LEU A 146 -6.16 9.02 -10.52
CA LEU A 146 -7.21 10.05 -10.61
C LEU A 146 -6.98 10.96 -11.81
N VAL A 147 -5.78 11.49 -11.99
CA VAL A 147 -5.43 12.38 -13.10
C VAL A 147 -5.61 11.68 -14.45
N LEU A 148 -5.24 10.43 -14.58
CA LEU A 148 -5.40 9.69 -15.83
C LEU A 148 -6.87 9.44 -16.19
N ILE A 149 -7.72 9.21 -15.20
CA ILE A 149 -9.17 9.06 -15.41
C ILE A 149 -9.79 10.41 -15.71
N GLN A 150 -9.52 11.45 -14.90
CA GLN A 150 -10.01 12.81 -15.05
C GLN A 150 -9.69 13.36 -16.46
N THR A 151 -8.50 13.12 -16.96
CA THR A 151 -8.04 13.60 -18.29
C THR A 151 -8.44 12.68 -19.45
N GLY A 152 -9.18 11.60 -19.20
CA GLY A 152 -9.62 10.64 -20.22
C GLY A 152 -8.49 9.80 -20.83
N LYS A 153 -7.31 9.77 -20.19
CA LYS A 153 -6.16 8.94 -20.63
C LYS A 153 -6.32 7.48 -20.20
N MET A 154 -7.13 7.22 -19.20
CA MET A 154 -7.49 5.91 -18.70
C MET A 154 -9.01 5.80 -18.56
N LYS A 155 -9.58 4.64 -18.88
CA LYS A 155 -11.01 4.39 -18.61
C LYS A 155 -11.25 4.34 -17.10
N PRO A 156 -12.41 4.81 -16.62
CA PRO A 156 -12.77 4.69 -15.21
C PRO A 156 -12.65 3.24 -14.72
N ILE A 157 -12.03 3.07 -13.57
CA ILE A 157 -11.97 1.82 -12.81
C ILE A 157 -12.43 2.10 -11.38
N PRO A 158 -12.94 1.11 -10.65
CA PRO A 158 -13.22 1.27 -9.23
C PRO A 158 -11.95 1.66 -8.46
N ILE A 159 -12.03 2.74 -7.68
CA ILE A 159 -10.97 3.18 -6.77
C ILE A 159 -11.53 3.14 -5.35
N LEU A 160 -10.94 2.33 -4.48
CA LEU A 160 -11.35 2.11 -3.11
C LEU A 160 -10.34 2.75 -2.16
N LEU A 161 -10.77 3.74 -1.37
CA LEU A 161 -9.95 4.38 -0.35
C LEU A 161 -10.33 3.85 1.03
N PHE A 162 -9.48 3.00 1.59
CA PHE A 162 -9.68 2.45 2.92
C PHE A 162 -9.29 3.44 4.01
N GLY A 163 -10.21 3.65 4.97
CA GLY A 163 -9.96 4.46 6.15
C GLY A 163 -10.18 5.95 5.93
N LYS A 164 -11.42 6.37 5.71
CA LYS A 164 -11.82 7.76 5.49
C LYS A 164 -11.16 8.73 6.46
N GLN A 165 -11.15 8.40 7.77
CA GLN A 165 -10.56 9.26 8.79
C GLN A 165 -9.07 9.59 8.55
N PHE A 166 -8.30 8.67 7.96
CA PHE A 166 -6.92 8.93 7.60
C PHE A 166 -6.83 9.91 6.43
N TRP A 167 -7.59 9.65 5.37
CA TRP A 167 -7.53 10.42 4.13
C TRP A 167 -8.03 11.85 4.31
N ASP A 168 -9.12 12.08 5.05
CA ASP A 168 -9.65 13.43 5.39
C ASP A 168 -8.61 14.30 6.12
N ARG A 169 -7.66 13.67 6.81
CA ARG A 169 -6.57 14.39 7.49
C ARG A 169 -5.38 14.70 6.59
N ILE A 170 -5.26 13.99 5.47
CA ILE A 170 -4.10 14.10 4.56
C ILE A 170 -4.45 14.95 3.33
N ILE A 171 -5.66 14.80 2.80
CA ILE A 171 -6.13 15.51 1.61
C ILE A 171 -7.55 16.01 1.88
N ASN A 172 -7.80 17.28 1.61
CA ASN A 172 -9.13 17.86 1.64
C ASN A 172 -9.63 18.05 0.20
N PHE A 173 -10.31 17.05 -0.34
CA PHE A 173 -10.85 17.08 -1.69
C PHE A 173 -11.98 18.12 -1.84
N ASP A 174 -12.80 18.30 -0.79
CA ASP A 174 -13.87 19.29 -0.82
C ASP A 174 -13.30 20.70 -0.97
N ALA A 175 -12.24 21.03 -0.20
CA ALA A 175 -11.56 22.31 -0.34
C ALA A 175 -10.94 22.49 -1.73
N MET A 176 -10.42 21.43 -2.35
CA MET A 176 -9.90 21.51 -3.73
C MET A 176 -10.99 21.85 -4.74
N ALA A 177 -12.20 21.31 -4.55
CA ALA A 177 -13.35 21.62 -5.39
C ALA A 177 -13.87 23.06 -5.13
N GLU A 178 -13.92 23.49 -3.86
CA GLU A 178 -14.31 24.86 -3.47
C GLU A 178 -13.34 25.92 -4.03
N GLU A 179 -12.04 25.65 -4.04
CA GLU A 179 -11.01 26.51 -4.64
C GLU A 179 -11.01 26.46 -6.19
N GLY A 180 -11.82 25.58 -6.78
CA GLY A 180 -11.95 25.44 -8.23
C GLY A 180 -10.74 24.82 -8.93
N VAL A 181 -9.88 24.10 -8.22
CA VAL A 181 -8.71 23.42 -8.81
C VAL A 181 -9.01 22.02 -9.29
N ILE A 182 -10.15 21.45 -8.89
CA ILE A 182 -10.77 20.24 -9.44
C ILE A 182 -12.26 20.48 -9.62
N ASN A 183 -12.93 19.69 -10.46
CA ASN A 183 -14.38 19.75 -10.57
C ASN A 183 -15.03 18.99 -9.39
N PRO A 184 -16.27 19.38 -8.96
CA PRO A 184 -17.00 18.62 -7.93
C PRO A 184 -17.15 17.14 -8.27
N GLU A 185 -17.39 16.80 -9.54
CA GLU A 185 -17.53 15.43 -10.04
C GLU A 185 -16.24 14.59 -9.89
N ASP A 186 -15.08 15.22 -9.78
CA ASP A 186 -13.81 14.52 -9.56
C ASP A 186 -13.77 13.85 -8.18
N THR A 187 -14.56 14.31 -7.21
CA THR A 187 -14.67 13.68 -5.89
C THR A 187 -15.47 12.37 -5.92
N GLU A 188 -16.18 12.10 -7.02
CA GLU A 188 -16.93 10.86 -7.24
C GLU A 188 -16.10 9.76 -7.90
N LEU A 189 -14.85 10.05 -8.29
CA LEU A 189 -13.96 9.09 -8.95
C LEU A 189 -13.48 7.96 -8.01
N PHE A 190 -13.68 8.07 -6.71
CA PHE A 190 -13.28 7.08 -5.71
C PHE A 190 -14.36 6.86 -4.66
N HIS A 191 -14.26 5.73 -3.96
CA HIS A 191 -15.21 5.34 -2.92
C HIS A 191 -14.51 5.15 -1.58
N TRP A 192 -15.12 5.67 -0.52
CA TRP A 192 -14.68 5.45 0.85
C TRP A 192 -15.07 4.06 1.32
N VAL A 193 -14.11 3.33 1.89
CA VAL A 193 -14.29 1.96 2.35
C VAL A 193 -13.67 1.79 3.73
N GLU A 194 -14.34 1.07 4.63
CA GLU A 194 -13.80 0.75 5.95
C GLU A 194 -13.47 -0.74 6.10
N THR A 195 -14.20 -1.61 5.40
CA THR A 195 -14.05 -3.07 5.42
C THR A 195 -13.97 -3.63 4.01
N ALA A 196 -13.39 -4.81 3.87
CA ALA A 196 -13.29 -5.50 2.57
C ALA A 196 -14.57 -6.26 2.18
N GLU A 197 -15.55 -6.31 3.08
CA GLU A 197 -16.85 -6.97 2.91
C GLU A 197 -17.93 -5.97 2.56
#